data_03e38698b6d2e50c80afa7d5a9517a6d
#
_entry.id   03e38698b6d2e50c80afa7d5a9517a6d
#
_cell.length_a   1.000
_cell.length_b   1.000
_cell.length_c   1.000
_cell.angle_alpha   90.00
_cell.angle_beta   90.00
_cell.angle_gamma   90.00
#
_symmetry.space_group_name_H-M   'P 1'
#
loop_
_entity.id
_entity.type
_entity.pdbx_description
1 polymer ?
#
loop_
_entity_poly.entity_id
_entity_poly.type
_entity_poly.pdbx_seq_one_letter_code
_entity_poly.pdbx_strand_id
1 'polypeptide(L)'
;MPERPILIIDDDPAIRATVAEILTSEGYTVATAINGADGLQSLDRINPALVLLDMRMPMLDGWGFARALQSRGIRVPILVMTAAQDARRWAHEIDAQGYVAKPFDLIDLLDAVGRFFPAR
;
A
#
# COMPACT_ATOMS: atom_id res chain seq x y z
N MET A 1 8.01 -21.33 5.06
CA MET A 1 7.60 -20.50 3.90
C MET A 1 7.83 -19.05 4.21
N PRO A 2 8.56 -18.34 3.38
CA PRO A 2 8.66 -16.91 3.56
C PRO A 2 7.30 -16.27 3.34
N GLU A 3 6.99 -15.28 4.15
CA GLU A 3 5.78 -14.50 3.96
C GLU A 3 5.89 -13.66 2.71
N ARG A 4 4.77 -13.50 2.04
CA ARG A 4 4.69 -12.53 0.96
C ARG A 4 4.79 -11.13 1.55
N PRO A 5 5.54 -10.22 0.94
CA PRO A 5 5.77 -8.91 1.54
C PRO A 5 4.58 -7.96 1.41
N ILE A 6 4.63 -6.91 2.22
CA ILE A 6 3.77 -5.74 2.06
C ILE A 6 4.55 -4.77 1.17
N LEU A 7 3.94 -4.34 0.07
CA LEU A 7 4.56 -3.36 -0.83
C LEU A 7 4.04 -1.97 -0.47
N ILE A 8 4.94 -1.06 -0.14
CA ILE A 8 4.62 0.31 0.19
C ILE A 8 4.97 1.19 -1.01
N ILE A 9 3.96 1.86 -1.57
CA ILE A 9 4.14 2.75 -2.72
C ILE A 9 3.80 4.17 -2.27
N ASP A 10 4.83 5.01 -2.14
CA ASP A 10 4.69 6.39 -1.71
C ASP A 10 5.89 7.18 -2.20
N ASP A 11 5.66 8.34 -2.79
CA ASP A 11 6.75 9.17 -3.32
C ASP A 11 7.46 9.98 -2.23
N ASP A 12 6.88 10.09 -1.05
CA ASP A 12 7.51 10.78 0.08
C ASP A 12 8.48 9.83 0.78
N PRO A 13 9.80 10.09 0.70
CA PRO A 13 10.78 9.17 1.28
C PRO A 13 10.67 9.06 2.80
N ALA A 14 10.26 10.12 3.49
CA ALA A 14 10.11 10.08 4.94
C ALA A 14 8.96 9.19 5.35
N ILE A 15 7.81 9.31 4.69
CA ILE A 15 6.64 8.45 4.97
C ILE A 15 6.97 7.01 4.62
N ARG A 16 7.55 6.77 3.45
CA ARG A 16 7.92 5.44 3.00
C ARG A 16 8.85 4.74 4.01
N ALA A 17 9.87 5.45 4.47
CA ALA A 17 10.82 4.91 5.44
C ALA A 17 10.16 4.64 6.79
N THR A 18 9.32 5.56 7.26
CA THR A 18 8.65 5.42 8.55
C THR A 18 7.69 4.23 8.56
N VAL A 19 6.88 4.10 7.51
CA VAL A 19 5.94 2.98 7.40
C VAL A 19 6.69 1.66 7.31
N ALA A 20 7.76 1.62 6.51
CA ALA A 20 8.58 0.41 6.37
C ALA A 20 9.18 -0.01 7.72
N GLU A 21 9.68 0.95 8.49
CA GLU A 21 10.27 0.67 9.79
C GLU A 21 9.24 0.14 10.78
N ILE A 22 8.07 0.75 10.84
CA ILE A 22 6.98 0.33 11.72
C ILE A 22 6.59 -1.12 11.41
N LEU A 23 6.33 -1.42 10.15
CA LEU A 23 5.87 -2.75 9.76
C LEU A 23 6.94 -3.81 9.94
N THR A 24 8.18 -3.48 9.63
CA THR A 24 9.31 -4.39 9.85
C THR A 24 9.47 -4.71 11.33
N SER A 25 9.32 -3.72 12.20
CA SER A 25 9.39 -3.90 13.65
C SER A 25 8.31 -4.85 14.17
N GLU A 26 7.18 -4.93 13.48
CA GLU A 26 6.09 -5.83 13.84
C GLU A 26 6.25 -7.23 13.22
N GLY A 27 7.34 -7.47 12.52
CA GLY A 27 7.64 -8.78 11.97
C GLY A 27 7.18 -8.99 10.53
N TYR A 28 6.63 -7.96 9.87
CA TYR A 28 6.23 -8.08 8.47
C TYR A 28 7.44 -7.95 7.55
N THR A 29 7.40 -8.66 6.43
CA THR A 29 8.35 -8.47 5.35
C THR A 29 7.85 -7.31 4.50
N VAL A 30 8.73 -6.38 4.14
CA VAL A 30 8.35 -5.13 3.49
C VAL A 30 9.21 -4.90 2.24
N ALA A 31 8.58 -4.40 1.18
CA ALA A 31 9.26 -3.88 0.00
C ALA A 31 8.70 -2.49 -0.28
N THR A 32 9.44 -1.66 -0.97
CA THR A 32 9.03 -0.28 -1.23
C THR A 32 9.15 0.07 -2.70
N ALA A 33 8.33 1.02 -3.14
CA ALA A 33 8.39 1.60 -4.47
C ALA A 33 8.17 3.11 -4.36
N ILE A 34 8.79 3.87 -5.26
CA ILE A 34 8.78 5.33 -5.16
C ILE A 34 7.59 5.98 -5.89
N ASN A 35 6.92 5.23 -6.73
CA ASN A 35 5.71 5.68 -7.43
C ASN A 35 4.97 4.48 -8.02
N GLY A 36 3.84 4.74 -8.68
CA GLY A 36 3.03 3.66 -9.25
C GLY A 36 3.74 2.87 -10.35
N ALA A 37 4.54 3.55 -11.18
CA ALA A 37 5.27 2.87 -12.26
C ALA A 37 6.31 1.90 -11.69
N ASP A 38 7.06 2.34 -10.69
CA ASP A 38 8.02 1.49 -9.98
C ASP A 38 7.32 0.31 -9.31
N GLY A 39 6.16 0.57 -8.70
CA GLY A 39 5.34 -0.48 -8.09
C GLY A 39 4.91 -1.54 -9.08
N LEU A 40 4.41 -1.12 -10.25
CA LEU A 40 4.00 -2.07 -11.30
C LEU A 40 5.17 -2.92 -11.80
N GLN A 41 6.32 -2.30 -12.01
CA GLN A 41 7.51 -3.01 -12.47
C GLN A 41 7.96 -4.10 -11.50
N SER A 42 7.76 -3.87 -10.22
CA SER A 42 8.26 -4.77 -9.19
C SER A 42 7.29 -5.89 -8.80
N LEU A 43 6.03 -5.84 -9.25
CA LEU A 43 5.00 -6.78 -8.82
C LEU A 43 5.34 -8.26 -9.04
N ASP A 44 5.83 -8.61 -10.22
CA ASP A 44 6.14 -10.00 -10.53
C ASP A 44 7.25 -10.55 -9.63
N ARG A 45 8.23 -9.72 -9.36
CA ARG A 45 9.37 -10.09 -8.52
C ARG A 45 8.98 -10.15 -7.03
N ILE A 46 8.16 -9.20 -6.60
CA ILE A 46 7.81 -9.07 -5.18
C ILE A 46 6.62 -9.94 -4.80
N ASN A 47 5.61 -10.04 -5.65
CA ASN A 47 4.38 -10.78 -5.38
C ASN A 47 3.81 -10.44 -4.00
N PRO A 48 3.40 -9.17 -3.77
CA PRO A 48 2.98 -8.75 -2.44
C PRO A 48 1.68 -9.37 -1.97
N ALA A 49 1.54 -9.53 -0.66
CA ALA A 49 0.29 -9.94 -0.03
C ALA A 49 -0.65 -8.76 0.17
N LEU A 50 -0.11 -7.55 0.22
CA LEU A 50 -0.85 -6.32 0.46
C LEU A 50 -0.07 -5.16 -0.13
N VAL A 51 -0.78 -4.19 -0.70
CA VAL A 51 -0.19 -2.94 -1.19
C VAL A 51 -0.71 -1.78 -0.36
N LEU A 52 0.20 -0.99 0.22
CA LEU A 52 -0.12 0.29 0.81
C LEU A 52 0.16 1.34 -0.26
N LEU A 53 -0.86 2.06 -0.67
CA LEU A 53 -0.84 2.89 -1.87
C LEU A 53 -1.16 4.34 -1.58
N ASP A 54 -0.18 5.22 -1.78
CA ASP A 54 -0.44 6.65 -1.84
C ASP A 54 -1.13 6.98 -3.16
N MET A 55 -2.08 7.90 -3.13
CA MET A 55 -2.88 8.21 -4.32
C MET A 55 -2.26 9.29 -5.18
N ARG A 56 -1.58 10.26 -4.58
CA ARG A 56 -1.01 11.39 -5.33
C ARG A 56 0.49 11.25 -5.45
N MET A 57 0.92 10.84 -6.63
CA MET A 57 2.33 10.61 -6.94
C MET A 57 2.62 11.04 -8.37
N PRO A 58 3.85 11.47 -8.66
CA PRO A 58 4.26 11.72 -10.04
C PRO A 58 4.41 10.40 -10.80
N MET A 59 4.50 10.48 -12.10
CA MET A 59 4.70 9.39 -13.04
C MET A 59 3.45 8.55 -13.23
N LEU A 60 3.00 7.80 -12.20
CA LEU A 60 1.77 7.06 -12.21
C LEU A 60 1.16 7.15 -10.83
N ASP A 61 -0.03 7.74 -10.73
CA ASP A 61 -0.72 7.92 -9.44
C ASP A 61 -1.46 6.64 -9.01
N GLY A 62 -2.15 6.74 -7.87
CA GLY A 62 -2.85 5.57 -7.31
C GLY A 62 -3.99 5.07 -8.19
N TRP A 63 -4.74 5.98 -8.83
CA TRP A 63 -5.80 5.58 -9.77
C TRP A 63 -5.21 4.84 -10.96
N GLY A 64 -4.13 5.36 -11.53
CA GLY A 64 -3.44 4.72 -12.65
C GLY A 64 -2.89 3.36 -12.30
N PHE A 65 -2.30 3.24 -11.10
CA PHE A 65 -1.81 1.97 -10.59
C PHE A 65 -2.95 0.94 -10.49
N ALA A 66 -4.06 1.33 -9.88
CA ALA A 66 -5.21 0.43 -9.72
C ALA A 66 -5.78 -0.01 -11.08
N ARG A 67 -5.91 0.92 -12.04
CA ARG A 67 -6.36 0.57 -13.39
C ARG A 67 -5.42 -0.42 -14.06
N ALA A 68 -4.13 -0.24 -13.89
CA ALA A 68 -3.14 -1.15 -14.46
C ALA A 68 -3.25 -2.57 -13.88
N LEU A 69 -3.51 -2.68 -12.57
CA LEU A 69 -3.74 -3.99 -11.96
C LEU A 69 -4.96 -4.68 -12.57
N GLN A 70 -6.07 -3.94 -12.71
CA GLN A 70 -7.27 -4.47 -13.33
C GLN A 70 -7.01 -4.94 -14.76
N SER A 71 -6.32 -4.13 -15.53
CA SER A 71 -5.99 -4.42 -16.92
C SER A 71 -5.14 -5.69 -17.05
N ARG A 72 -4.28 -5.94 -16.10
CA ARG A 72 -3.41 -7.12 -16.08
C ARG A 72 -4.03 -8.33 -15.40
N GLY A 73 -5.24 -8.19 -14.85
CA GLY A 73 -5.90 -9.26 -14.11
C GLY A 73 -5.22 -9.61 -12.80
N ILE A 74 -4.48 -8.67 -12.22
CA ILE A 74 -3.77 -8.89 -10.95
C ILE A 74 -4.69 -8.52 -9.79
N ARG A 75 -4.86 -9.44 -8.86
CA ARG A 75 -5.67 -9.21 -7.66
C ARG A 75 -4.77 -9.22 -6.43
N VAL A 76 -4.75 -8.09 -5.75
CA VAL A 76 -4.03 -7.93 -4.48
C VAL A 76 -4.80 -6.92 -3.64
N PRO A 77 -4.92 -7.15 -2.32
CA PRO A 77 -5.58 -6.17 -1.46
C PRO A 77 -4.80 -4.85 -1.44
N ILE A 78 -5.55 -3.76 -1.44
CA ILE A 78 -4.97 -2.41 -1.40
C ILE A 78 -5.51 -1.66 -0.20
N LEU A 79 -4.61 -1.05 0.58
CA LEU A 79 -4.93 -0.04 1.57
C LEU A 79 -4.46 1.31 1.03
N VAL A 80 -5.39 2.24 0.85
CA VAL A 80 -5.06 3.60 0.42
C VAL A 80 -4.50 4.38 1.60
N MET A 81 -3.42 5.12 1.37
CA MET A 81 -2.86 6.07 2.34
C MET A 81 -2.98 7.47 1.75
N THR A 82 -3.81 8.33 2.35
CA THR A 82 -4.01 9.68 1.86
C THR A 82 -4.64 10.55 2.94
N ALA A 83 -4.80 11.86 2.67
CA ALA A 83 -5.41 12.78 3.63
C ALA A 83 -6.80 12.33 4.05
N ALA A 84 -7.15 12.58 5.31
CA ALA A 84 -8.39 12.06 5.93
C ALA A 84 -9.65 12.41 5.14
N GLN A 85 -9.74 13.63 4.62
CA GLN A 85 -10.94 14.06 3.89
C GLN A 85 -11.19 13.31 2.59
N ASP A 86 -10.17 12.66 2.04
CA ASP A 86 -10.23 11.98 0.75
C ASP A 86 -10.16 10.47 0.85
N ALA A 87 -9.65 9.95 1.96
CA ALA A 87 -9.25 8.55 2.07
C ALA A 87 -10.39 7.57 1.76
N ARG A 88 -11.54 7.77 2.36
CA ARG A 88 -12.69 6.88 2.16
C ARG A 88 -13.19 6.94 0.72
N ARG A 89 -13.32 8.15 0.18
CA ARG A 89 -13.82 8.36 -1.19
C ARG A 89 -12.89 7.74 -2.22
N TRP A 90 -11.59 8.01 -2.09
CA TRP A 90 -10.62 7.52 -3.06
C TRP A 90 -10.42 6.02 -2.98
N ALA A 91 -10.49 5.44 -1.78
CA ALA A 91 -10.47 3.99 -1.64
C ALA A 91 -11.66 3.36 -2.37
N HIS A 92 -12.83 3.96 -2.23
CA HIS A 92 -14.04 3.49 -2.93
C HIS A 92 -13.88 3.58 -4.45
N GLU A 93 -13.30 4.67 -4.94
CA GLU A 93 -13.12 4.90 -6.39
C GLU A 93 -12.28 3.82 -7.06
N ILE A 94 -11.32 3.23 -6.34
CA ILE A 94 -10.45 2.19 -6.90
C ILE A 94 -10.78 0.80 -6.38
N ASP A 95 -11.91 0.66 -5.69
CA ASP A 95 -12.32 -0.61 -5.07
C ASP A 95 -11.25 -1.19 -4.14
N ALA A 96 -10.56 -0.31 -3.39
CA ALA A 96 -9.58 -0.75 -2.40
C ALA A 96 -10.29 -1.42 -1.22
N GLN A 97 -9.57 -2.29 -0.52
CA GLN A 97 -10.11 -3.03 0.61
C GLN A 97 -10.16 -2.22 1.89
N GLY A 98 -9.48 -1.06 1.91
CA GLY A 98 -9.52 -0.18 3.06
C GLY A 98 -8.63 1.03 2.87
N TYR A 99 -8.48 1.80 3.93
CA TYR A 99 -7.65 3.01 3.89
C TYR A 99 -7.08 3.32 5.27
N VAL A 100 -5.99 4.11 5.26
CA VAL A 100 -5.41 4.71 6.46
C VAL A 100 -5.27 6.20 6.17
N ALA A 101 -5.90 7.04 6.99
CA ALA A 101 -5.89 8.48 6.78
C ALA A 101 -4.60 9.11 7.31
N LYS A 102 -3.99 9.97 6.50
CA LYS A 102 -2.81 10.76 6.92
C LYS A 102 -3.26 12.06 7.57
N PRO A 103 -2.61 12.50 8.64
CA PRO A 103 -1.57 11.77 9.38
C PRO A 103 -2.17 10.61 10.16
N PHE A 104 -1.51 9.46 10.15
CA PHE A 104 -1.96 8.30 10.91
C PHE A 104 -1.03 8.06 12.09
N ASP A 105 -1.54 7.42 13.13
CA ASP A 105 -0.70 6.97 14.22
C ASP A 105 -0.36 5.50 14.06
N LEU A 106 0.53 5.01 14.91
CA LEU A 106 1.01 3.65 14.89
C LEU A 106 -0.13 2.63 14.99
N ILE A 107 -1.08 2.89 15.90
CA ILE A 107 -2.18 1.96 16.14
C ILE A 107 -3.09 1.86 14.93
N ASP A 108 -3.43 2.99 14.31
CA ASP A 108 -4.29 3.00 13.11
C ASP A 108 -3.66 2.20 11.98
N LEU A 109 -2.37 2.39 11.76
CA LEU A 109 -1.65 1.68 10.70
C LEU A 109 -1.63 0.17 10.98
N LEU A 110 -1.25 -0.22 12.19
CA LEU A 110 -1.14 -1.63 12.53
C LEU A 110 -2.48 -2.35 12.54
N ASP A 111 -3.54 -1.68 13.01
CA ASP A 111 -4.89 -2.25 12.97
C ASP A 111 -5.35 -2.50 11.54
N ALA A 112 -5.14 -1.52 10.66
CA ALA A 112 -5.56 -1.64 9.27
C ALA A 112 -4.81 -2.77 8.56
N VAL A 113 -3.51 -2.84 8.73
CA VAL A 113 -2.68 -3.88 8.12
C VAL A 113 -3.01 -5.26 8.70
N GLY A 114 -3.20 -5.33 10.02
CA GLY A 114 -3.45 -6.58 10.72
C GLY A 114 -4.68 -7.34 10.24
N ARG A 115 -5.66 -6.63 9.67
CA ARG A 115 -6.87 -7.27 9.12
C ARG A 115 -6.57 -8.21 7.97
N PHE A 116 -5.44 -8.03 7.31
CA PHE A 116 -5.04 -8.87 6.17
C PHE A 116 -4.12 -10.03 6.57
N PHE A 117 -3.76 -10.11 7.85
CA PHE A 117 -2.87 -11.14 8.38
C PHE A 117 -3.41 -11.69 9.70
N PRO A 118 -4.61 -12.30 9.69
CA PRO A 118 -5.31 -12.61 10.94
C PRO A 118 -4.65 -13.67 11.81
N ALA A 119 -3.78 -14.49 11.27
CA ALA A 119 -3.11 -15.54 12.02
C ALA A 119 -1.81 -15.07 12.70
N ARG A 120 -1.52 -13.80 12.63
CA ARG A 120 -0.25 -13.26 13.06
C ARG A 120 -0.09 -13.02 14.56
#